data_8bedb4161ed9ece6840ad93fe383f177
#
_entry.id   8bedb4161ed9ece6840ad93fe383f177
#
_cell.length_a   1.000
_cell.length_b   1.000
_cell.length_c   1.000
_cell.angle_alpha   90.00
_cell.angle_beta   90.00
_cell.angle_gamma   90.00
#
_symmetry.space_group_name_H-M   'P 1'
#
loop_
_entity.id
_entity.type
_entity.pdbx_description
1 polymer ?
#
loop_
_entity_poly.entity_id
_entity_poly.type
_entity_poly.pdbx_seq_one_letter_code
_entity_poly.pdbx_strand_id
1 'polypeptide(L)'
;MKAVVKDKAREYEVFSQYLKEKDLKLTVQREMILDAFLNHRGHISAEELFQRARTKQAHVGFATVYRTLKHMTQCGLARELDFGDGRIQYEPEFERQHHDHMICTKCATYIEFLNPQIEELQEQVSRKHGFKITSHRMQLYGLCQKCQKAAK
;
A
#
# COMPACT_ATOMS: atom_id res chain seq x y z
N MET A 1 0.14 6.30 25.39
CA MET A 1 0.77 5.28 24.53
C MET A 1 1.89 5.94 23.75
N LYS A 2 3.13 5.54 23.98
CA LYS A 2 4.30 6.05 23.24
C LYS A 2 4.17 5.58 21.79
N ALA A 3 4.10 6.52 20.85
CA ALA A 3 4.26 6.20 19.44
C ALA A 3 5.62 5.55 19.27
N VAL A 4 5.64 4.28 18.84
CA VAL A 4 6.86 3.61 18.41
C VAL A 4 7.35 4.42 17.22
N VAL A 5 8.42 5.15 17.40
CA VAL A 5 9.18 5.73 16.28
C VAL A 5 9.73 4.52 15.54
N LYS A 6 9.04 4.12 14.48
CA LYS A 6 9.50 3.03 13.62
C LYS A 6 10.83 3.47 13.04
N ASP A 7 11.88 2.74 13.33
CA ASP A 7 13.18 2.96 12.70
C ASP A 7 13.01 2.67 11.21
N LYS A 8 12.99 3.70 10.40
CA LYS A 8 12.80 3.62 8.94
C LYS A 8 14.09 3.27 8.20
N ALA A 9 15.18 3.05 8.92
CA ALA A 9 16.48 2.79 8.32
C ALA A 9 16.44 1.58 7.39
N ARG A 10 15.68 0.54 7.76
CA ARG A 10 15.53 -0.67 6.94
C ARG A 10 14.75 -0.42 5.65
N GLU A 11 13.67 0.36 5.70
CA GLU A 11 12.92 0.75 4.49
C GLU A 11 13.78 1.55 3.53
N TYR A 12 14.59 2.47 4.04
CA TYR A 12 15.55 3.23 3.22
C TYR A 12 16.63 2.33 2.61
N GLU A 13 17.16 1.38 3.38
CA GLU A 13 18.15 0.41 2.91
C GLU A 13 17.58 -0.46 1.78
N VAL A 14 16.39 -1.05 1.98
CA VAL A 14 15.70 -1.86 0.97
C VAL A 14 15.48 -1.06 -0.31
N PHE A 15 15.01 0.19 -0.20
CA PHE A 15 14.76 1.02 -1.37
C PHE A 15 16.05 1.40 -2.11
N SER A 16 17.08 1.77 -1.37
CA SER A 16 18.41 2.11 -1.92
C SER A 16 19.02 0.92 -2.66
N GLN A 17 18.98 -0.27 -2.05
CA GLN A 17 19.49 -1.49 -2.66
C GLN A 17 18.74 -1.84 -3.94
N TYR A 18 17.41 -1.80 -3.92
CA TYR A 18 16.58 -2.03 -5.10
C TYR A 18 16.91 -1.05 -6.23
N LEU A 19 17.01 0.25 -5.93
CA LEU A 19 17.36 1.26 -6.94
C LEU A 19 18.73 0.99 -7.55
N LYS A 20 19.71 0.62 -6.73
CA LYS A 20 21.07 0.27 -7.17
C LYS A 20 21.06 -0.94 -8.13
N GLU A 21 20.27 -1.97 -7.85
CA GLU A 21 20.11 -3.13 -8.73
C GLU A 21 19.46 -2.78 -10.09
N LYS A 22 18.75 -1.66 -10.16
CA LYS A 22 18.14 -1.12 -11.38
C LYS A 22 18.97 -0.02 -12.05
N ASP A 23 20.22 0.16 -11.63
CA ASP A 23 21.10 1.27 -12.09
C ASP A 23 20.47 2.67 -11.88
N LEU A 24 19.65 2.81 -10.85
CA LEU A 24 18.98 4.04 -10.47
C LEU A 24 19.61 4.62 -9.20
N LYS A 25 19.62 5.96 -9.09
CA LYS A 25 20.11 6.66 -7.89
C LYS A 25 18.97 6.98 -6.93
N LEU A 26 19.24 6.87 -5.64
CA LEU A 26 18.40 7.44 -4.60
C LEU A 26 18.64 8.97 -4.56
N THR A 27 17.79 9.70 -5.29
CA THR A 27 17.86 11.15 -5.34
C THR A 27 17.15 11.78 -4.14
N VAL A 28 17.48 13.03 -3.80
CA VAL A 28 16.81 13.79 -2.75
C VAL A 28 15.28 13.79 -2.92
N GLN A 29 14.80 13.92 -4.16
CA GLN A 29 13.36 13.87 -4.43
C GLN A 29 12.75 12.50 -4.09
N ARG A 30 13.42 11.40 -4.42
CA ARG A 30 12.96 10.04 -4.09
C ARG A 30 12.98 9.79 -2.58
N GLU A 31 14.01 10.25 -1.88
CA GLU A 31 14.07 10.18 -0.41
C GLU A 31 12.90 10.92 0.25
N MET A 32 12.60 12.11 -0.22
CA MET A 32 11.50 12.93 0.31
C MET A 32 10.15 12.31 0.04
N ILE A 33 9.95 11.70 -1.14
CA ILE A 33 8.72 10.98 -1.48
C ILE A 33 8.57 9.74 -0.60
N LEU A 34 9.64 8.97 -0.42
CA LEU A 34 9.67 7.82 0.49
C LEU A 34 9.33 8.25 1.92
N ASP A 35 9.98 9.30 2.43
CA ASP A 35 9.70 9.81 3.78
C ASP A 35 8.24 10.28 3.93
N ALA A 36 7.71 11.02 2.96
CA ALA A 36 6.32 11.47 2.96
C ALA A 36 5.35 10.28 2.98
N PHE A 37 5.65 9.23 2.23
CA PHE A 37 4.87 8.00 2.17
C PHE A 37 4.91 7.21 3.48
N LEU A 38 6.09 6.94 4.02
CA LEU A 38 6.27 6.18 5.26
C LEU A 38 5.71 6.90 6.51
N ASN A 39 5.61 8.22 6.47
CA ASN A 39 4.98 9.03 7.53
C ASN A 39 3.46 9.09 7.41
N HIS A 40 2.90 8.62 6.29
CA HIS A 40 1.45 8.56 6.14
C HIS A 40 0.88 7.31 6.83
N ARG A 41 -0.25 7.48 7.51
CA ARG A 41 -1.02 6.38 8.09
C ARG A 41 -2.22 6.07 7.19
N GLY A 42 -2.43 4.79 6.88
CA GLY A 42 -3.51 4.34 6.00
C GLY A 42 -3.14 4.43 4.52
N HIS A 43 -4.14 4.60 3.69
CA HIS A 43 -4.01 4.61 2.24
C HIS A 43 -3.84 6.03 1.71
N ILE A 44 -3.07 6.19 0.65
CA ILE A 44 -2.80 7.48 0.00
C ILE A 44 -2.79 7.32 -1.52
N SER A 45 -3.43 8.22 -2.25
CA SER A 45 -3.32 8.28 -3.71
C SER A 45 -2.00 8.91 -4.15
N ALA A 46 -1.64 8.72 -5.42
CA ALA A 46 -0.46 9.37 -5.99
C ALA A 46 -0.59 10.91 -5.96
N GLU A 47 -1.80 11.43 -6.18
CA GLU A 47 -2.11 12.86 -6.13
C GLU A 47 -1.93 13.43 -4.73
N GLU A 48 -2.45 12.75 -3.71
CA GLU A 48 -2.30 13.17 -2.31
C GLU A 48 -0.84 13.13 -1.87
N LEU A 49 -0.10 12.09 -2.26
CA LEU A 49 1.34 11.99 -1.97
C LEU A 49 2.12 13.11 -2.67
N PHE A 50 1.76 13.43 -3.92
CA PHE A 50 2.33 14.55 -4.65
C PHE A 50 2.11 15.88 -3.92
N GLN A 51 0.89 16.17 -3.47
CA GLN A 51 0.61 17.38 -2.71
C GLN A 51 1.45 17.45 -1.42
N ARG A 52 1.56 16.33 -0.69
CA ARG A 52 2.40 16.26 0.51
C ARG A 52 3.88 16.44 0.23
N ALA A 53 4.41 15.85 -0.83
CA ALA A 53 5.81 16.02 -1.23
C ALA A 53 6.11 17.47 -1.61
N ARG A 54 5.19 18.15 -2.32
CA ARG A 54 5.33 19.55 -2.70
C ARG A 54 5.37 20.53 -1.53
N THR A 55 4.70 20.23 -0.43
CA THR A 55 4.80 21.09 0.78
C THR A 55 6.20 21.13 1.37
N LYS A 56 7.00 20.07 1.14
CA LYS A 56 8.40 19.99 1.58
C LYS A 56 9.37 20.48 0.51
N GLN A 57 9.04 20.32 -0.77
CA GLN A 57 9.89 20.76 -1.89
C GLN A 57 9.05 21.09 -3.13
N ALA A 58 9.01 22.37 -3.51
CA ALA A 58 8.18 22.88 -4.59
C ALA A 58 8.45 22.27 -5.98
N HIS A 59 9.66 21.74 -6.20
CA HIS A 59 10.11 21.26 -7.51
C HIS A 59 9.92 19.76 -7.76
N VAL A 60 9.21 19.03 -6.86
CA VAL A 60 8.87 17.63 -7.10
C VAL A 60 7.76 17.58 -8.16
N GLY A 61 7.99 16.82 -9.25
CA GLY A 61 6.98 16.61 -10.30
C GLY A 61 6.11 15.39 -10.02
N PHE A 62 4.84 15.42 -10.46
CA PHE A 62 3.90 14.30 -10.31
C PHE A 62 4.45 12.99 -10.91
N ALA A 63 5.06 13.06 -12.12
CA ALA A 63 5.65 11.88 -12.76
C ALA A 63 6.77 11.25 -11.91
N THR A 64 7.52 12.05 -11.13
CA THR A 64 8.55 11.55 -10.21
C THR A 64 7.91 10.83 -9.03
N VAL A 65 6.83 11.36 -8.47
CA VAL A 65 6.06 10.71 -7.39
C VAL A 65 5.52 9.37 -7.87
N TYR A 66 4.84 9.35 -9.02
CA TYR A 66 4.25 8.14 -9.57
C TYR A 66 5.30 7.05 -9.84
N ARG A 67 6.43 7.39 -10.49
CA ARG A 67 7.52 6.44 -10.71
C ARG A 67 8.13 5.94 -9.41
N THR A 68 8.28 6.80 -8.41
CA THR A 68 8.82 6.41 -7.10
C THR A 68 7.86 5.44 -6.39
N LEU A 69 6.54 5.68 -6.43
CA LEU A 69 5.52 4.75 -5.94
C LEU A 69 5.62 3.39 -6.63
N LYS A 70 5.76 3.36 -7.96
CA LYS A 70 5.94 2.09 -8.69
C LYS A 70 7.20 1.34 -8.25
N HIS A 71 8.32 2.02 -8.04
CA HIS A 71 9.53 1.40 -7.52
C HIS A 71 9.33 0.87 -6.10
N MET A 72 8.65 1.61 -5.22
CA MET A 72 8.34 1.16 -3.86
C MET A 72 7.43 -0.08 -3.87
N THR A 73 6.46 -0.15 -4.79
CA THR A 73 5.61 -1.34 -4.96
C THR A 73 6.43 -2.55 -5.44
N GLN A 74 7.35 -2.35 -6.37
CA GLN A 74 8.18 -3.42 -6.90
C GLN A 74 9.18 -4.00 -5.90
N CYS A 75 9.63 -3.19 -4.94
CA CYS A 75 10.53 -3.66 -3.87
C CYS A 75 9.80 -4.05 -2.56
N GLY A 76 8.47 -4.10 -2.55
CA GLY A 76 7.68 -4.54 -1.39
C GLY A 76 7.54 -3.51 -0.26
N LEU A 77 7.90 -2.24 -0.49
CA LEU A 77 7.70 -1.17 0.47
C LEU A 77 6.30 -0.59 0.45
N ALA A 78 5.63 -0.67 -0.70
CA ALA A 78 4.27 -0.21 -0.90
C ALA A 78 3.39 -1.31 -1.51
N ARG A 79 2.14 -1.35 -1.11
CA ARG A 79 1.08 -2.14 -1.73
C ARG A 79 0.15 -1.21 -2.49
N GLU A 80 -0.18 -1.62 -3.72
CA GLU A 80 -1.18 -0.95 -4.54
C GLU A 80 -2.55 -1.60 -4.31
N LEU A 81 -3.58 -0.78 -4.07
CA LEU A 81 -4.95 -1.18 -3.85
C LEU A 81 -5.84 -0.53 -4.90
N ASP A 82 -6.57 -1.35 -5.65
CA ASP A 82 -7.60 -0.90 -6.58
C ASP A 82 -8.95 -0.84 -5.86
N PHE A 83 -9.57 0.34 -5.84
CA PHE A 83 -10.89 0.55 -5.24
C PHE A 83 -12.06 0.23 -6.18
N GLY A 84 -11.77 -0.33 -7.37
CA GLY A 84 -12.78 -0.85 -8.31
C GLY A 84 -13.48 0.21 -9.16
N ASP A 85 -13.10 1.48 -9.05
CA ASP A 85 -13.64 2.61 -9.81
C ASP A 85 -12.55 3.45 -10.50
N GLY A 86 -11.38 2.82 -10.72
CA GLY A 86 -10.20 3.48 -11.28
C GLY A 86 -9.37 4.25 -10.25
N ARG A 87 -9.80 4.28 -8.98
CA ARG A 87 -9.03 4.89 -7.89
C ARG A 87 -8.00 3.91 -7.36
N ILE A 88 -6.74 4.20 -7.61
CA ILE A 88 -5.62 3.46 -7.08
C ILE A 88 -5.10 4.18 -5.84
N GLN A 89 -4.95 3.43 -4.75
CA GLN A 89 -4.31 3.91 -3.53
C GLN A 89 -3.11 3.03 -3.16
N TYR A 90 -2.24 3.56 -2.33
CA TYR A 90 -1.03 2.91 -1.89
C TYR A 90 -0.96 2.91 -0.38
N GLU A 91 -0.48 1.81 0.20
CA GLU A 91 -0.21 1.72 1.64
C GLU A 91 1.21 1.19 1.89
N PRO A 92 1.86 1.57 3.01
CA PRO A 92 3.11 0.96 3.42
C PRO A 92 2.91 -0.54 3.71
N GLU A 93 3.73 -1.41 3.11
CA GLU A 93 3.62 -2.88 3.26
C GLU A 93 4.76 -3.49 4.08
N PHE A 94 5.90 -2.83 4.16
CA PHE A 94 7.11 -3.38 4.77
C PHE A 94 6.88 -3.79 6.24
N GLU A 95 7.13 -5.08 6.53
CA GLU A 95 6.96 -5.69 7.87
C GLU A 95 5.56 -5.49 8.51
N ARG A 96 4.53 -5.17 7.72
CA ARG A 96 3.16 -5.19 8.23
C ARG A 96 2.64 -6.63 8.28
N GLN A 97 1.83 -6.91 9.31
CA GLN A 97 1.07 -8.15 9.33
C GLN A 97 0.13 -8.20 8.13
N HIS A 98 0.02 -9.40 7.53
CA HIS A 98 -0.94 -9.63 6.45
C HIS A 98 -2.34 -9.22 6.89
N HIS A 99 -3.06 -8.56 6.03
CA HIS A 99 -4.47 -8.20 6.19
C HIS A 99 -5.13 -8.09 4.82
N ASP A 100 -6.42 -8.35 4.82
CA ASP A 100 -7.30 -8.26 3.66
C ASP A 100 -8.20 -7.02 3.78
N HIS A 101 -8.90 -6.69 2.69
CA HIS A 101 -9.70 -5.47 2.64
C HIS A 101 -11.15 -5.75 2.24
N MET A 102 -12.10 -5.10 2.93
CA MET A 102 -13.46 -4.89 2.43
C MET A 102 -13.60 -3.45 1.97
N ILE A 103 -14.03 -3.24 0.73
CA ILE A 103 -14.06 -1.92 0.08
C ILE A 103 -15.50 -1.58 -0.30
N CYS A 104 -16.00 -0.43 0.19
CA CYS A 104 -17.30 0.08 -0.20
C CYS A 104 -17.22 0.76 -1.57
N THR A 105 -17.92 0.21 -2.57
CA THR A 105 -17.94 0.75 -3.93
C THR A 105 -18.67 2.11 -4.05
N LYS A 106 -19.50 2.48 -3.05
CA LYS A 106 -20.22 3.76 -3.06
C LYS A 106 -19.47 4.92 -2.42
N CYS A 107 -18.84 4.70 -1.26
CA CYS A 107 -18.19 5.77 -0.50
C CYS A 107 -16.69 5.57 -0.29
N ALA A 108 -16.10 4.50 -0.87
CA ALA A 108 -14.70 4.15 -0.75
C ALA A 108 -14.21 3.90 0.71
N THR A 109 -15.11 3.80 1.69
CA THR A 109 -14.72 3.33 3.01
C THR A 109 -14.17 1.91 2.89
N TYR A 110 -13.06 1.65 3.54
CA TYR A 110 -12.44 0.31 3.60
C TYR A 110 -12.35 -0.16 5.05
N ILE A 111 -12.27 -1.48 5.22
CA ILE A 111 -12.07 -2.15 6.50
C ILE A 111 -10.96 -3.16 6.30
N GLU A 112 -9.90 -3.05 7.09
CA GLU A 112 -8.85 -4.07 7.17
C GLU A 112 -9.33 -5.21 8.07
N PHE A 113 -9.10 -6.44 7.67
CA PHE A 113 -9.42 -7.61 8.48
C PHE A 113 -8.41 -8.73 8.27
N LEU A 114 -8.29 -9.60 9.26
CA LEU A 114 -7.61 -10.87 9.17
C LEU A 114 -8.53 -11.95 9.76
N ASN A 115 -8.80 -12.98 9.00
CA ASN A 115 -9.61 -14.10 9.47
C ASN A 115 -8.84 -15.41 9.32
N PRO A 116 -8.40 -16.02 10.43
CA PRO A 116 -7.63 -17.27 10.40
C PRO A 116 -8.34 -18.43 9.67
N GLN A 117 -9.68 -18.47 9.69
CA GLN A 117 -10.45 -19.51 9.00
C GLN A 117 -10.36 -19.36 7.47
N ILE A 118 -10.32 -18.12 6.98
CA ILE A 118 -10.13 -17.85 5.55
C ILE A 118 -8.73 -18.27 5.14
N GLU A 119 -7.71 -17.92 5.92
CA GLU A 119 -6.33 -18.33 5.67
C GLU A 119 -6.20 -19.86 5.59
N GLU A 120 -6.80 -20.55 6.54
CA GLU A 120 -6.79 -22.01 6.57
C GLU A 120 -7.49 -22.64 5.35
N LEU A 121 -8.61 -22.07 4.93
CA LEU A 121 -9.34 -22.56 3.75
C LEU A 121 -8.51 -22.36 2.46
N GLN A 122 -7.82 -21.26 2.31
CA GLN A 122 -6.92 -21.01 1.18
C GLN A 122 -5.80 -22.07 1.13
N GLU A 123 -5.20 -22.37 2.28
CA GLU A 123 -4.18 -23.41 2.38
C GLU A 123 -4.74 -24.82 2.08
N GLN A 124 -5.96 -25.13 2.50
CA GLN A 124 -6.60 -26.40 2.19
C GLN A 124 -6.88 -26.56 0.68
N VAL A 125 -7.37 -25.50 0.04
CA VAL A 125 -7.61 -25.49 -1.41
C VAL A 125 -6.28 -25.66 -2.16
N SER A 126 -5.26 -24.92 -1.77
CA SER A 126 -3.92 -25.00 -2.33
C SER A 126 -3.35 -26.42 -2.29
N ARG A 127 -3.41 -27.07 -1.11
CA ARG A 127 -2.94 -28.46 -0.95
C ARG A 127 -3.70 -29.45 -1.84
N LYS A 128 -5.03 -29.31 -1.98
CA LYS A 128 -5.82 -30.17 -2.88
C LYS A 128 -5.36 -30.13 -4.33
N HIS A 129 -4.82 -28.99 -4.75
CA HIS A 129 -4.31 -28.79 -6.11
C HIS A 129 -2.78 -28.97 -6.25
N GLY A 130 -2.09 -29.42 -5.20
CA GLY A 130 -0.63 -29.57 -5.22
C GLY A 130 0.08 -28.22 -5.37
N PHE A 131 -0.54 -27.13 -4.95
CA PHE A 131 -0.05 -25.77 -5.11
C PHE A 131 0.52 -25.22 -3.80
N LYS A 132 1.67 -24.53 -3.86
CA LYS A 132 2.28 -23.85 -2.72
C LYS A 132 2.01 -22.35 -2.83
N ILE A 133 1.22 -21.81 -1.93
CA ILE A 133 1.00 -20.37 -1.83
C ILE A 133 2.29 -19.69 -1.38
N THR A 134 2.73 -18.66 -2.08
CA THR A 134 3.86 -17.80 -1.70
C THR A 134 3.38 -16.43 -1.23
N SER A 135 2.25 -15.97 -1.73
CA SER A 135 1.55 -14.75 -1.31
C SER A 135 0.12 -14.80 -1.81
N HIS A 136 -0.78 -14.05 -1.17
CA HIS A 136 -2.13 -13.84 -1.68
C HIS A 136 -2.60 -12.41 -1.39
N ARG A 137 -3.67 -12.01 -2.05
CA ARG A 137 -4.39 -10.76 -1.82
C ARG A 137 -5.87 -11.03 -1.91
N MET A 138 -6.65 -10.55 -0.96
CA MET A 138 -8.09 -10.62 -1.01
C MET A 138 -8.71 -9.24 -0.83
N GLN A 139 -9.60 -8.89 -1.75
CA GLN A 139 -10.39 -7.68 -1.69
C GLN A 139 -11.85 -8.05 -1.90
N LEU A 140 -12.71 -7.68 -0.95
CA LEU A 140 -14.14 -7.87 -1.02
C LEU A 140 -14.79 -6.53 -1.33
N TYR A 141 -15.55 -6.49 -2.42
CA TYR A 141 -16.25 -5.28 -2.86
C TYR A 141 -17.74 -5.35 -2.53
N GLY A 142 -18.30 -4.27 -1.99
CA GLY A 142 -19.70 -4.24 -1.61
C GLY A 142 -20.16 -2.89 -1.08
N LEU A 143 -21.22 -2.86 -0.29
CA LEU A 143 -21.73 -1.65 0.36
C LEU A 143 -21.50 -1.71 1.86
N CYS A 144 -20.90 -0.68 2.43
CA CYS A 144 -20.78 -0.54 3.89
C CYS A 144 -22.16 -0.33 4.53
N GLN A 145 -22.27 -0.55 5.83
CA GLN A 145 -23.53 -0.45 6.58
C GLN A 145 -24.23 0.91 6.38
N LYS A 146 -23.47 2.01 6.33
CA LYS A 146 -24.02 3.35 6.08
C LYS A 146 -24.66 3.46 4.71
N CYS A 147 -23.97 2.94 3.68
CA CYS A 147 -24.44 3.01 2.31
C CYS A 147 -25.60 2.07 2.03
N GLN A 148 -25.71 0.93 2.72
CA GLN A 148 -26.87 0.04 2.66
C GLN A 148 -28.12 0.72 3.25
N LYS A 149 -27.98 1.42 4.38
CA LYS A 149 -29.10 2.14 5.01
C LYS A 149 -29.57 3.35 4.19
N ALA A 150 -28.65 4.01 3.47
CA ALA A 150 -28.98 5.15 2.62
C ALA A 150 -29.58 4.76 1.24
N ALA A 151 -29.68 3.46 0.94
CA ALA A 151 -30.29 2.93 -0.28
C ALA A 151 -31.73 2.42 -0.06
N LYS A 152 -32.26 2.53 1.17
CA LYS A 152 -33.67 2.32 1.54
C LYS A 152 -34.38 3.66 1.61
#